data_f812ef8bb1691725a7b60d76c66ee7af
#
_entry.id   f812ef8bb1691725a7b60d76c66ee7af
#
_cell.length_a   1.000
_cell.length_b   1.000
_cell.length_c   1.000
_cell.angle_alpha   90.00
_cell.angle_beta   90.00
_cell.angle_gamma   90.00
#
_symmetry.space_group_name_H-M   'P 1'
#
loop_
_entity.id
_entity.type
_entity.pdbx_description
1 polymer ?
#
loop_
_entity_poly.entity_id
_entity_poly.type
_entity_poly.pdbx_seq_one_letter_code
_entity_poly.pdbx_strand_id
1 'polypeptide(L)'
;MIEDVQESLFNIIGNRTDEAGNYYMMKSIQQINPQIFGWLDLLNTNVVIILILMIAVASFTMISGLLILILDRTNMIGILKALGATNHSVKKIFLYHTLLLVGKGMAWGNIIALTLTIVQKRFAILKLDPEMYYVDSVPIELSFLNILLVNIGTIIISYLVLRLSTHIITRIAPIKAIRFE
;
A
#
# COMPACT_ATOMS: atom_id res chain seq x y z
N MET A 1 -5.67 8.56 23.04
CA MET A 1 -6.66 7.73 23.80
C MET A 1 -6.05 6.98 24.99
N ILE A 2 -4.94 6.21 24.83
CA ILE A 2 -4.28 5.54 25.99
C ILE A 2 -3.58 6.57 26.87
N GLU A 3 -2.91 7.56 26.30
CA GLU A 3 -2.26 8.64 27.00
C GLU A 3 -3.26 9.52 27.78
N ASP A 4 -4.41 9.85 27.18
CA ASP A 4 -5.47 10.66 27.83
C ASP A 4 -6.07 9.92 29.03
N VAL A 5 -6.24 8.60 28.92
CA VAL A 5 -6.72 7.73 30.03
C VAL A 5 -5.65 7.64 31.13
N GLN A 6 -4.38 7.54 30.76
CA GLN A 6 -3.27 7.49 31.71
C GLN A 6 -3.16 8.81 32.50
N GLU A 7 -3.29 9.95 31.82
CA GLU A 7 -3.26 11.28 32.44
C GLU A 7 -4.47 11.47 33.37
N SER A 8 -5.66 11.06 32.96
CA SER A 8 -6.87 11.12 33.78
C SER A 8 -6.77 10.25 35.02
N LEU A 9 -6.23 9.04 34.88
CA LEU A 9 -6.02 8.13 36.01
C LEU A 9 -4.90 8.62 36.93
N PHE A 10 -3.82 9.18 36.39
CA PHE A 10 -2.75 9.78 37.18
C PHE A 10 -3.26 10.95 38.06
N ASN A 11 -4.14 11.78 37.52
CA ASN A 11 -4.76 12.88 38.26
C ASN A 11 -5.70 12.40 39.38
N ILE A 12 -6.31 11.21 39.25
CA ILE A 12 -7.22 10.66 40.22
C ILE A 12 -6.49 9.89 41.34
N ILE A 13 -5.42 9.13 40.98
CA ILE A 13 -4.79 8.16 41.89
C ILE A 13 -3.34 8.54 42.23
N GLY A 14 -2.62 9.25 41.31
CA GLY A 14 -1.19 9.51 41.42
C GLY A 14 -0.75 10.37 42.61
N ASN A 15 -1.69 11.08 43.28
CA ASN A 15 -1.43 11.90 44.45
C ASN A 15 -1.97 11.28 45.75
N ARG A 16 -2.41 10.03 45.72
CA ARG A 16 -2.91 9.35 46.95
C ARG A 16 -1.82 8.50 47.58
N THR A 17 -1.64 8.69 48.86
CA THR A 17 -0.82 7.82 49.69
C THR A 17 -1.71 6.80 50.42
N ASP A 18 -1.22 5.59 50.58
CA ASP A 18 -1.82 4.57 51.41
C ASP A 18 -1.77 4.98 52.89
N GLU A 19 -2.60 4.37 53.74
CA GLU A 19 -2.56 4.57 55.18
C GLU A 19 -1.19 4.28 55.83
N ALA A 20 -0.34 3.52 55.10
CA ALA A 20 1.04 3.22 55.46
C ALA A 20 2.06 4.21 54.92
N GLY A 21 1.65 5.29 54.24
CA GLY A 21 2.53 6.30 53.67
C GLY A 21 3.20 5.94 52.33
N ASN A 22 2.79 4.87 51.67
CA ASN A 22 3.33 4.47 50.36
C ASN A 22 2.64 5.24 49.23
N TYR A 23 3.41 5.67 48.22
CA TYR A 23 2.88 6.31 47.00
C TYR A 23 2.46 5.26 46.00
N TYR A 24 1.27 5.42 45.44
CA TYR A 24 0.84 4.61 44.29
C TYR A 24 1.53 5.10 43.03
N MET A 25 2.35 4.26 42.41
CA MET A 25 2.99 4.57 41.14
C MET A 25 2.27 3.86 40.02
N MET A 26 1.60 4.61 39.15
CA MET A 26 0.98 4.08 37.96
C MET A 26 2.03 3.94 36.86
N LYS A 27 2.17 2.73 36.32
CA LYS A 27 2.99 2.46 35.13
C LYS A 27 2.09 1.94 34.03
N SER A 28 2.24 2.50 32.85
CA SER A 28 1.60 1.95 31.65
C SER A 28 2.21 0.58 31.33
N ILE A 29 1.42 -0.30 30.71
CA ILE A 29 1.89 -1.59 30.21
C ILE A 29 3.12 -1.40 29.27
N GLN A 30 3.15 -0.30 28.50
CA GLN A 30 4.29 0.08 27.65
C GLN A 30 5.56 0.36 28.48
N GLN A 31 5.41 0.95 29.65
CA GLN A 31 6.53 1.23 30.57
C GLN A 31 6.98 0.00 31.36
N ILE A 32 6.09 -0.97 31.56
CA ILE A 32 6.41 -2.22 32.25
C ILE A 32 7.16 -3.17 31.30
N ASN A 33 6.77 -3.22 30.03
CA ASN A 33 7.34 -4.12 29.03
C ASN A 33 7.83 -3.35 27.79
N PRO A 34 8.80 -2.44 27.89
CA PRO A 34 9.25 -1.61 26.76
C PRO A 34 9.84 -2.44 25.61
N GLN A 35 10.39 -3.61 25.90
CA GLN A 35 10.96 -4.50 24.90
C GLN A 35 9.91 -5.06 23.94
N ILE A 36 8.73 -5.46 24.45
CA ILE A 36 7.64 -6.00 23.62
C ILE A 36 7.09 -4.92 22.69
N PHE A 37 6.86 -3.72 23.22
CA PHE A 37 6.34 -2.60 22.42
C PHE A 37 7.37 -2.09 21.42
N GLY A 38 8.64 -2.03 21.80
CA GLY A 38 9.72 -1.69 20.87
C GLY A 38 9.85 -2.70 19.71
N TRP A 39 9.63 -3.99 19.98
CA TRP A 39 9.61 -5.02 18.94
C TRP A 39 8.39 -4.90 18.01
N LEU A 40 7.21 -4.57 18.54
CA LEU A 40 6.02 -4.30 17.75
C LEU A 40 6.19 -3.08 16.84
N ASP A 41 6.83 -2.02 17.32
CA ASP A 41 7.13 -0.83 16.52
C ASP A 41 8.12 -1.14 15.38
N LEU A 42 9.11 -1.99 15.64
CA LEU A 42 10.02 -2.47 14.60
C LEU A 42 9.27 -3.27 13.52
N LEU A 43 8.34 -4.15 13.91
CA LEU A 43 7.52 -4.90 12.95
C LEU A 43 6.66 -3.96 12.10
N ASN A 44 6.03 -2.96 12.71
CA ASN A 44 5.22 -1.98 12.00
C ASN A 44 6.07 -1.17 11.00
N THR A 45 7.27 -0.75 11.42
CA THR A 45 8.22 -0.05 10.55
C THR A 45 8.66 -0.91 9.37
N ASN A 46 8.92 -2.19 9.59
CA ASN A 46 9.26 -3.13 8.51
C ASN A 46 8.13 -3.27 7.50
N VAL A 47 6.88 -3.37 7.96
CA VAL A 47 5.70 -3.41 7.06
C VAL A 47 5.62 -2.17 6.18
N VAL A 48 5.82 -0.98 6.74
CA VAL A 48 5.82 0.29 5.99
C VAL A 48 6.94 0.31 4.93
N ILE A 49 8.15 -0.11 5.30
CA ILE A 49 9.28 -0.18 4.37
C ILE A 49 8.97 -1.13 3.21
N ILE A 50 8.45 -2.33 3.51
CA ILE A 50 8.07 -3.32 2.50
C ILE A 50 7.01 -2.75 1.56
N LEU A 51 5.97 -2.07 2.09
CA LEU A 51 4.93 -1.44 1.28
C LEU A 51 5.50 -0.38 0.34
N ILE A 52 6.41 0.47 0.82
CA ILE A 52 7.07 1.49 -0.01
C ILE A 52 7.87 0.83 -1.14
N LEU A 53 8.64 -0.21 -0.84
CA LEU A 53 9.41 -0.96 -1.83
C LEU A 53 8.49 -1.63 -2.86
N MET A 54 7.39 -2.25 -2.43
CA MET A 54 6.41 -2.85 -3.33
C MET A 54 5.79 -1.83 -4.28
N ILE A 55 5.42 -0.65 -3.77
CA ILE A 55 4.89 0.46 -4.59
C ILE A 55 5.95 0.93 -5.60
N ALA A 56 7.19 1.06 -5.20
CA ALA A 56 8.28 1.44 -6.09
C ALA A 56 8.46 0.42 -7.23
N VAL A 57 8.57 -0.86 -6.92
CA VAL A 57 8.70 -1.94 -7.91
C VAL A 57 7.48 -2.00 -8.83
N ALA A 58 6.27 -1.90 -8.30
CA ALA A 58 5.04 -1.87 -9.08
C ALA A 58 5.01 -0.67 -10.04
N SER A 59 5.47 0.51 -9.59
CA SER A 59 5.58 1.72 -10.41
C SER A 59 6.54 1.53 -11.57
N PHE A 60 7.72 0.97 -11.34
CA PHE A 60 8.68 0.65 -12.40
C PHE A 60 8.12 -0.35 -13.42
N THR A 61 7.48 -1.41 -12.94
CA THR A 61 6.85 -2.41 -13.80
C THR A 61 5.75 -1.80 -14.66
N MET A 62 4.95 -0.89 -14.08
CA MET A 62 3.88 -0.20 -14.80
C MET A 62 4.43 0.75 -15.88
N ILE A 63 5.53 1.48 -15.61
CA ILE A 63 6.21 2.33 -16.58
C ILE A 63 6.73 1.49 -17.75
N SER A 64 7.41 0.38 -17.45
CA SER A 64 7.96 -0.54 -18.44
C SER A 64 6.87 -1.16 -19.30
N GLY A 65 5.79 -1.64 -18.69
CA GLY A 65 4.64 -2.21 -19.40
C GLY A 65 3.93 -1.22 -20.31
N LEU A 66 3.80 0.04 -19.87
CA LEU A 66 3.24 1.11 -20.70
C LEU A 66 4.15 1.42 -21.90
N LEU A 67 5.46 1.41 -21.72
CA LEU A 67 6.43 1.65 -22.77
C LEU A 67 6.37 0.54 -23.83
N ILE A 68 6.33 -0.71 -23.40
CA ILE A 68 6.15 -1.87 -24.29
C ILE A 68 4.83 -1.77 -25.06
N LEU A 69 3.73 -1.44 -24.39
CA LEU A 69 2.42 -1.30 -25.00
C LEU A 69 2.41 -0.21 -26.10
N ILE A 70 3.11 0.90 -25.89
CA ILE A 70 3.22 1.99 -26.88
C ILE A 70 4.07 1.56 -28.05
N LEU A 71 5.19 0.88 -27.82
CA LEU A 71 6.05 0.36 -28.88
C LEU A 71 5.31 -0.65 -29.76
N ASP A 72 4.58 -1.56 -29.16
CA ASP A 72 3.78 -2.58 -29.85
C ASP A 72 2.66 -1.98 -30.71
N ARG A 73 2.17 -0.79 -30.36
CA ARG A 73 1.09 -0.09 -31.05
C ARG A 73 1.56 1.10 -31.89
N THR A 74 2.85 1.16 -32.20
CA THR A 74 3.45 2.30 -32.93
C THR A 74 2.81 2.52 -34.32
N ASN A 75 2.51 1.45 -35.04
CA ASN A 75 1.82 1.52 -36.35
C ASN A 75 0.43 2.15 -36.21
N MET A 76 -0.34 1.72 -35.24
CA MET A 76 -1.68 2.29 -34.97
C MET A 76 -1.59 3.78 -34.61
N ILE A 77 -0.58 4.17 -33.83
CA ILE A 77 -0.33 5.56 -33.47
C ILE A 77 0.02 6.39 -34.74
N GLY A 78 0.82 5.82 -35.63
CA GLY A 78 1.18 6.45 -36.92
C GLY A 78 -0.04 6.73 -37.79
N ILE A 79 -0.93 5.73 -37.93
CA ILE A 79 -2.18 5.86 -38.71
C ILE A 79 -3.10 6.92 -38.09
N LEU A 80 -3.29 6.88 -36.75
CA LEU A 80 -4.13 7.87 -36.05
C LEU A 80 -3.61 9.30 -36.25
N LYS A 81 -2.27 9.49 -36.23
CA LYS A 81 -1.66 10.80 -36.46
C LYS A 81 -1.79 11.25 -37.93
N ALA A 82 -1.67 10.34 -38.89
CA ALA A 82 -1.91 10.63 -40.31
C ALA A 82 -3.37 11.07 -40.55
N LEU A 83 -4.33 10.55 -39.81
CA LEU A 83 -5.74 10.96 -39.80
C LEU A 83 -6.00 12.26 -39.00
N GLY A 84 -4.96 12.92 -38.46
CA GLY A 84 -5.08 14.19 -37.76
C GLY A 84 -5.26 14.08 -36.22
N ALA A 85 -5.09 12.91 -35.66
CA ALA A 85 -5.16 12.79 -34.19
C ALA A 85 -4.04 13.56 -33.49
N THR A 86 -4.40 14.36 -32.50
CA THR A 86 -3.44 15.12 -31.69
C THR A 86 -2.68 14.21 -30.74
N ASN A 87 -1.46 14.61 -30.35
CA ASN A 87 -0.69 13.90 -29.32
C ASN A 87 -1.48 13.72 -28.00
N HIS A 88 -2.32 14.69 -27.69
CA HIS A 88 -3.16 14.64 -26.49
C HIS A 88 -4.22 13.53 -26.57
N SER A 89 -4.87 13.38 -27.71
CA SER A 89 -5.87 12.34 -27.95
C SER A 89 -5.26 10.94 -27.86
N VAL A 90 -4.09 10.74 -28.48
CA VAL A 90 -3.37 9.47 -28.43
C VAL A 90 -2.99 9.13 -26.97
N LYS A 91 -2.42 10.09 -26.23
CA LYS A 91 -2.09 9.90 -24.81
C LYS A 91 -3.30 9.47 -23.99
N LYS A 92 -4.43 10.12 -24.21
CA LYS A 92 -5.67 9.85 -23.48
C LYS A 92 -6.16 8.41 -23.71
N ILE A 93 -6.06 7.91 -24.93
CA ILE A 93 -6.43 6.51 -25.25
C ILE A 93 -5.56 5.53 -24.45
N PHE A 94 -4.23 5.71 -24.47
CA PHE A 94 -3.32 4.83 -23.73
C PHE A 94 -3.51 4.92 -22.21
N LEU A 95 -3.73 6.12 -21.69
CA LEU A 95 -4.00 6.33 -20.26
C LEU A 95 -5.25 5.55 -19.83
N TYR A 96 -6.36 5.66 -20.57
CA TYR A 96 -7.58 4.93 -20.24
C TYR A 96 -7.40 3.42 -20.34
N HIS A 97 -6.71 2.95 -21.39
CA HIS A 97 -6.47 1.51 -21.56
C HIS A 97 -5.65 0.94 -20.40
N THR A 98 -4.58 1.64 -20.02
CA THR A 98 -3.73 1.20 -18.88
C THR A 98 -4.47 1.30 -17.56
N LEU A 99 -5.27 2.34 -17.34
CA LEU A 99 -6.07 2.47 -16.12
C LEU A 99 -7.10 1.34 -15.97
N LEU A 100 -7.73 0.90 -17.08
CA LEU A 100 -8.60 -0.27 -17.09
C LEU A 100 -7.84 -1.56 -16.76
N LEU A 101 -6.61 -1.70 -17.24
CA LEU A 101 -5.76 -2.85 -16.94
C LEU A 101 -5.39 -2.90 -15.46
N VAL A 102 -4.99 -1.75 -14.91
CA VAL A 102 -4.70 -1.59 -13.47
C VAL A 102 -5.94 -1.91 -12.63
N GLY A 103 -7.12 -1.40 -13.03
CA GLY A 103 -8.38 -1.68 -12.34
C GLY A 103 -8.72 -3.17 -12.29
N LYS A 104 -8.54 -3.88 -13.42
CA LYS A 104 -8.70 -5.35 -13.46
C LYS A 104 -7.69 -6.06 -12.56
N GLY A 105 -6.43 -5.65 -12.59
CA GLY A 105 -5.39 -6.19 -11.70
C GLY A 105 -5.71 -5.97 -10.23
N MET A 106 -6.19 -4.79 -9.86
CA MET A 106 -6.65 -4.48 -8.49
C MET A 106 -7.83 -5.36 -8.07
N ALA A 107 -8.81 -5.55 -8.95
CA ALA A 107 -9.96 -6.41 -8.65
C ALA A 107 -9.51 -7.85 -8.34
N TRP A 108 -8.68 -8.44 -9.20
CA TRP A 108 -8.11 -9.77 -8.97
C TRP A 108 -7.22 -9.83 -7.73
N GLY A 109 -6.38 -8.82 -7.52
CA GLY A 109 -5.53 -8.72 -6.33
C GLY A 109 -6.34 -8.68 -5.03
N ASN A 110 -7.42 -7.89 -5.00
CA ASN A 110 -8.31 -7.83 -3.85
C ASN A 110 -9.04 -9.17 -3.60
N ILE A 111 -9.52 -9.84 -4.66
CA ILE A 111 -10.18 -11.15 -4.53
C ILE A 111 -9.22 -12.16 -3.91
N ILE A 112 -7.99 -12.25 -4.43
CA ILE A 112 -6.98 -13.19 -3.92
C ILE A 112 -6.62 -12.84 -2.48
N ALA A 113 -6.33 -11.57 -2.18
CA ALA A 113 -5.97 -11.13 -0.84
C ALA A 113 -7.08 -11.41 0.19
N LEU A 114 -8.33 -11.06 -0.13
CA LEU A 114 -9.47 -11.32 0.75
C LEU A 114 -9.70 -12.82 0.95
N THR A 115 -9.57 -13.61 -0.11
CA THR A 115 -9.71 -15.08 -0.01
C THR A 115 -8.67 -15.66 0.92
N LEU A 116 -7.39 -15.31 0.74
CA LEU A 116 -6.30 -15.77 1.61
C LEU A 116 -6.52 -15.34 3.06
N THR A 117 -6.95 -14.11 3.27
CA THR A 117 -7.21 -13.56 4.60
C THR A 117 -8.37 -14.28 5.30
N ILE A 118 -9.47 -14.56 4.57
CA ILE A 118 -10.62 -15.30 5.10
C ILE A 118 -10.23 -16.75 5.39
N VAL A 119 -9.48 -17.39 4.52
CA VAL A 119 -8.99 -18.76 4.71
C VAL A 119 -8.11 -18.84 5.94
N GLN A 120 -7.17 -17.90 6.11
CA GLN A 120 -6.32 -17.85 7.30
C GLN A 120 -7.17 -17.63 8.59
N LYS A 121 -8.13 -16.70 8.55
CA LYS A 121 -9.00 -16.42 9.70
C LYS A 121 -9.89 -17.61 10.08
N ARG A 122 -10.29 -18.43 9.10
CA ARG A 122 -11.19 -19.57 9.32
C ARG A 122 -10.48 -20.84 9.70
N PHE A 123 -9.34 -21.09 9.09
CA PHE A 123 -8.61 -22.36 9.20
C PHE A 123 -7.32 -22.26 10.02
N ALA A 124 -6.90 -21.05 10.42
CA ALA A 124 -5.65 -20.82 11.17
C ALA A 124 -4.46 -21.65 10.63
N ILE A 125 -4.25 -21.59 9.28
CA ILE A 125 -3.22 -22.37 8.60
C ILE A 125 -1.83 -22.01 9.10
N LEU A 126 -1.58 -20.69 9.26
CA LEU A 126 -0.35 -20.19 9.85
C LEU A 126 -0.51 -20.18 11.36
N LYS A 127 0.03 -21.21 12.00
CA LYS A 127 0.10 -21.34 13.45
C LYS A 127 1.35 -20.65 13.97
N LEU A 128 1.23 -20.03 15.13
CA LEU A 128 2.33 -19.48 15.89
C LEU A 128 2.62 -20.38 17.08
N ASP A 129 3.84 -20.33 17.58
CA ASP A 129 4.22 -21.02 18.80
C ASP A 129 3.66 -20.25 20.02
N PRO A 130 2.71 -20.82 20.79
CA PRO A 130 2.09 -20.13 21.92
C PRO A 130 3.09 -19.77 23.03
N GLU A 131 4.16 -20.53 23.17
CA GLU A 131 5.18 -20.26 24.18
C GLU A 131 5.99 -18.99 23.87
N MET A 132 6.15 -18.67 22.59
CA MET A 132 6.92 -17.53 22.14
C MET A 132 6.06 -16.28 21.87
N TYR A 133 4.85 -16.47 21.34
CA TYR A 133 3.99 -15.36 20.86
C TYR A 133 2.73 -15.12 21.67
N TYR A 134 2.45 -15.95 22.68
CA TYR A 134 1.23 -15.87 23.53
C TYR A 134 -0.10 -15.94 22.76
N VAL A 135 -0.06 -16.36 21.48
CA VAL A 135 -1.22 -16.55 20.59
C VAL A 135 -1.01 -17.79 19.73
N ASP A 136 -2.06 -18.57 19.52
CA ASP A 136 -2.01 -19.85 18.78
C ASP A 136 -1.96 -19.67 17.26
N SER A 137 -2.38 -18.52 16.75
CA SER A 137 -2.44 -18.23 15.33
C SER A 137 -2.25 -16.74 15.05
N VAL A 138 -1.84 -16.42 13.83
CA VAL A 138 -1.69 -15.01 13.38
C VAL A 138 -3.05 -14.30 13.48
N PRO A 139 -3.19 -13.31 14.38
CA PRO A 139 -4.42 -12.55 14.50
C PRO A 139 -4.60 -11.66 13.27
N ILE A 140 -5.72 -11.83 12.56
CA ILE A 140 -6.05 -11.01 11.40
C ILE A 140 -7.23 -10.11 11.72
N GLU A 141 -7.00 -8.81 11.70
CA GLU A 141 -8.04 -7.80 11.78
C GLU A 141 -8.35 -7.27 10.37
N LEU A 142 -9.59 -7.52 9.92
CA LEU A 142 -10.09 -6.98 8.66
C LEU A 142 -10.77 -5.64 8.94
N SER A 143 -10.06 -4.56 8.66
CA SER A 143 -10.63 -3.22 8.68
C SER A 143 -11.02 -2.80 7.27
N PHE A 144 -12.31 -2.59 7.03
CA PHE A 144 -12.82 -2.10 5.74
C PHE A 144 -12.20 -0.76 5.35
N LEU A 145 -11.97 0.10 6.33
CA LEU A 145 -11.34 1.41 6.10
C LEU A 145 -9.91 1.27 5.56
N ASN A 146 -9.12 0.36 6.14
CA ASN A 146 -7.76 0.13 5.70
C ASN A 146 -7.71 -0.42 4.26
N ILE A 147 -8.60 -1.37 3.93
CA ILE A 147 -8.73 -1.90 2.58
C ILE A 147 -9.08 -0.78 1.59
N LEU A 148 -10.04 0.08 1.95
CA LEU A 148 -10.46 1.20 1.12
C LEU A 148 -9.32 2.21 0.90
N LEU A 149 -8.60 2.58 1.96
CA LEU A 149 -7.46 3.51 1.90
C LEU A 149 -6.34 2.98 1.00
N VAL A 150 -5.99 1.70 1.13
CA VAL A 150 -4.97 1.06 0.27
C VAL A 150 -5.41 1.07 -1.19
N ASN A 151 -6.68 0.75 -1.49
CA ASN A 151 -7.20 0.76 -2.85
C ASN A 151 -7.21 2.17 -3.46
N ILE A 152 -7.68 3.17 -2.72
CA ILE A 152 -7.68 4.57 -3.17
C ILE A 152 -6.23 5.05 -3.38
N GLY A 153 -5.33 4.77 -2.43
CA GLY A 153 -3.91 5.10 -2.55
C GLY A 153 -3.27 4.49 -3.79
N THR A 154 -3.55 3.22 -4.07
CA THR A 154 -3.06 2.52 -5.27
C THR A 154 -3.56 3.17 -6.56
N ILE A 155 -4.83 3.56 -6.64
CA ILE A 155 -5.39 4.26 -7.81
C ILE A 155 -4.70 5.61 -8.01
N ILE A 156 -4.54 6.39 -6.94
CA ILE A 156 -3.90 7.71 -7.01
C ILE A 156 -2.45 7.58 -7.48
N ILE A 157 -1.67 6.68 -6.87
CA ILE A 157 -0.28 6.45 -7.24
C ILE A 157 -0.17 5.97 -8.68
N SER A 158 -1.00 5.01 -9.09
CA SER A 158 -1.05 4.52 -10.46
C SER A 158 -1.35 5.63 -11.45
N TYR A 159 -2.32 6.48 -11.17
CA TYR A 159 -2.65 7.62 -12.02
C TYR A 159 -1.48 8.62 -12.13
N LEU A 160 -0.82 8.94 -11.02
CA LEU A 160 0.35 9.84 -11.00
C LEU A 160 1.51 9.27 -11.81
N VAL A 161 1.84 7.99 -11.61
CA VAL A 161 2.91 7.31 -12.33
C VAL A 161 2.62 7.28 -13.85
N LEU A 162 1.39 6.96 -14.24
CA LEU A 162 0.96 6.96 -15.64
C LEU A 162 1.06 8.36 -16.25
N ARG A 163 0.64 9.38 -15.55
CA ARG A 163 0.72 10.77 -16.01
C ARG A 163 2.17 11.23 -16.24
N LEU A 164 3.06 10.89 -15.29
CA LEU A 164 4.48 11.18 -15.39
C LEU A 164 5.12 10.42 -16.57
N SER A 165 4.85 9.13 -16.72
CA SER A 165 5.38 8.29 -17.79
C SER A 165 4.94 8.78 -19.15
N THR A 166 3.69 9.17 -19.30
CA THR A 166 3.14 9.70 -20.57
C THR A 166 3.81 11.02 -20.98
N HIS A 167 4.27 11.82 -20.02
CA HIS A 167 5.00 13.04 -20.31
C HIS A 167 6.43 12.77 -20.84
N ILE A 168 7.09 11.75 -20.30
CA ILE A 168 8.44 11.33 -20.72
C ILE A 168 8.41 10.76 -22.15
N ILE A 169 7.43 9.91 -22.45
CA ILE A 169 7.30 9.21 -23.73
C ILE A 169 7.08 10.17 -24.92
N THR A 170 6.44 11.33 -24.71
CA THR A 170 6.25 12.31 -25.80
C THR A 170 7.51 13.07 -26.21
N ARG A 171 8.56 13.02 -25.41
CA ARG A 171 9.87 13.55 -25.76
C ARG A 171 10.68 12.57 -26.64
N ILE A 172 10.30 11.29 -26.68
CA ILE A 172 10.86 10.32 -27.62
C ILE A 172 10.17 10.56 -28.96
N ALA A 173 10.81 11.35 -29.79
CA ALA A 173 10.27 11.78 -31.08
C ALA A 173 9.91 10.59 -31.97
N PRO A 174 8.74 10.58 -32.61
CA PRO A 174 8.30 9.50 -33.52
C PRO A 174 9.09 9.40 -34.83
N ILE A 175 10.09 10.26 -35.02
CA ILE A 175 10.87 10.37 -36.27
C ILE A 175 11.75 9.14 -36.55
N LYS A 176 12.06 8.31 -35.53
CA LYS A 176 12.84 7.08 -35.70
C LYS A 176 12.04 5.81 -35.95
N ALA A 177 10.72 5.82 -35.74
CA ALA A 177 9.88 4.63 -35.89
C ALA A 177 9.49 4.30 -37.35
N ILE A 178 9.68 5.23 -38.28
CA ILE A 178 9.33 5.05 -39.73
C ILE A 178 10.52 4.56 -40.58
N ARG A 179 11.68 4.33 -39.96
CA ARG A 179 12.93 4.05 -40.69
C ARG A 179 13.48 2.64 -40.48
N PHE A 180 12.66 1.65 -40.24
CA PHE A 180 13.05 0.24 -40.27
C PHE A 180 12.00 -0.59 -41.03
N GLU A 181 12.06 -0.48 -42.33
CA GLU A 181 11.94 -1.51 -43.35
C GLU A 181 13.10 -1.35 -44.31
#